data_025ece00885e5c4f534c7433b3608b54
#
_entry.id   025ece00885e5c4f534c7433b3608b54
#
_cell.length_a   1.000
_cell.length_b   1.000
_cell.length_c   1.000
_cell.angle_alpha   90.00
_cell.angle_beta   90.00
_cell.angle_gamma   90.00
#
_symmetry.space_group_name_H-M   'P 1'
#
loop_
_entity.id
_entity.type
_entity.pdbx_description
1 polymer ?
#
loop_
_entity_poly.entity_id
_entity_poly.type
_entity_poly.pdbx_seq_one_letter_code
_entity_poly.pdbx_strand_id
1 'polypeptide(L)'
;MDQARAAPENIAKPIVWSIAGNDSGGGAGLSADARAAAAFGLHLCPVVAAVTAQNSVGVTRVEPVSPDLRYAQLAALGADMPPTAIKTGLLGSADNIAVVARWVDRLRARAPLALVVDPVLGASTGAAFADDAVLRAYRELLLPRATLVTPNAREARRLVDVCASED
;
A
#
# COMPACT_ATOMS: atom_id res chain seq x y z
N MET A 1 20.54 -37.02 31.98
CA MET A 1 20.37 -36.81 30.53
C MET A 1 19.72 -35.45 30.33
N ASP A 2 20.56 -34.47 30.16
CA ASP A 2 20.16 -33.08 29.98
C ASP A 2 19.93 -32.84 28.49
N GLN A 3 18.66 -32.77 28.09
CA GLN A 3 18.30 -32.35 26.73
C GLN A 3 18.45 -30.81 26.70
N ALA A 4 19.59 -30.34 26.24
CA ALA A 4 19.78 -28.95 25.88
C ALA A 4 18.71 -28.58 24.85
N ARG A 5 17.69 -27.83 25.30
CA ARG A 5 16.66 -27.23 24.46
C ARG A 5 17.38 -26.26 23.54
N ALA A 6 17.52 -26.63 22.27
CA ALA A 6 18.05 -25.73 21.26
C ALA A 6 17.26 -24.41 21.33
N ALA A 7 17.97 -23.29 21.46
CA ALA A 7 17.35 -21.97 21.37
C ALA A 7 16.61 -21.88 20.04
N PRO A 8 15.40 -21.29 19.98
CA PRO A 8 14.69 -21.13 18.72
C PRO A 8 15.59 -20.34 17.76
N GLU A 9 15.81 -20.90 16.57
CA GLU A 9 16.49 -20.17 15.49
C GLU A 9 15.77 -18.84 15.32
N ASN A 10 16.51 -17.76 15.51
CA ASN A 10 15.98 -16.40 15.34
C ASN A 10 15.83 -16.15 13.82
N ILE A 11 14.80 -16.72 13.23
CA ILE A 11 14.46 -16.49 11.83
C ILE A 11 14.03 -15.01 11.75
N ALA A 12 14.85 -14.20 11.10
CA ALA A 12 14.52 -12.80 10.87
C ALA A 12 13.15 -12.72 10.17
N LYS A 13 12.23 -11.93 10.76
CA LYS A 13 10.87 -11.77 10.21
C LYS A 13 10.95 -11.16 8.82
N PRO A 14 10.20 -11.69 7.82
CA PRO A 14 10.12 -11.06 6.51
C PRO A 14 9.62 -9.62 6.64
N ILE A 15 10.29 -8.70 5.93
CA ILE A 15 9.94 -7.28 5.93
C ILE A 15 8.91 -7.03 4.83
N VAL A 16 7.81 -6.38 5.20
CA VAL A 16 6.76 -5.94 4.28
C VAL A 16 6.57 -4.44 4.43
N TRP A 17 6.53 -3.71 3.32
CA TRP A 17 6.11 -2.31 3.35
C TRP A 17 4.61 -2.22 3.08
N SER A 18 3.86 -1.53 3.94
CA SER A 18 2.52 -1.08 3.63
C SER A 18 2.54 0.41 3.31
N ILE A 19 2.16 0.76 2.08
CA ILE A 19 2.07 2.13 1.59
C ILE A 19 0.59 2.49 1.49
N ALA A 20 0.05 3.15 2.51
CA ALA A 20 -1.39 3.38 2.61
C ALA A 20 -1.74 4.63 3.42
N GLY A 21 -3.01 4.97 3.45
CA GLY A 21 -3.54 5.98 4.35
C GLY A 21 -3.53 5.52 5.80
N ASN A 22 -3.37 6.47 6.71
CA ASN A 22 -3.61 6.24 8.13
C ASN A 22 -5.09 6.50 8.43
N ASP A 23 -5.81 5.47 8.90
CA ASP A 23 -7.17 5.59 9.42
C ASP A 23 -7.13 6.00 10.90
N SER A 24 -7.62 7.21 11.22
CA SER A 24 -7.67 7.69 12.61
C SER A 24 -8.59 6.87 13.51
N GLY A 25 -9.59 6.19 12.94
CA GLY A 25 -10.46 5.25 13.66
C GLY A 25 -9.83 3.88 13.89
N GLY A 26 -8.70 3.60 13.24
CA GLY A 26 -7.93 2.36 13.41
C GLY A 26 -8.57 1.11 12.79
N GLY A 27 -9.68 1.23 12.05
CA GLY A 27 -10.40 0.10 11.45
C GLY A 27 -9.82 -0.39 10.13
N ALA A 28 -9.09 0.46 9.42
CA ALA A 28 -8.56 0.20 8.09
C ALA A 28 -7.11 0.72 7.94
N GLY A 29 -6.61 0.79 6.70
CA GLY A 29 -5.34 1.38 6.33
C GLY A 29 -4.15 0.79 7.11
N LEU A 30 -3.14 1.63 7.36
CA LEU A 30 -1.90 1.22 8.04
C LEU A 30 -2.14 0.54 9.38
N SER A 31 -3.15 0.97 10.13
CA SER A 31 -3.48 0.38 11.44
C SER A 31 -3.97 -1.06 11.31
N ALA A 32 -4.82 -1.35 10.33
CA ALA A 32 -5.29 -2.71 10.04
C ALA A 32 -4.16 -3.59 9.48
N ASP A 33 -3.37 -3.03 8.56
CA ASP A 33 -2.22 -3.72 7.96
C ASP A 33 -1.18 -4.12 9.02
N ALA A 34 -0.92 -3.25 10.01
CA ALA A 34 0.00 -3.54 11.10
C ALA A 34 -0.49 -4.71 11.98
N ARG A 35 -1.80 -4.75 12.29
CA ARG A 35 -2.38 -5.86 13.06
C ARG A 35 -2.31 -7.17 12.27
N ALA A 36 -2.63 -7.12 10.97
CA ALA A 36 -2.55 -8.31 10.11
C ALA A 36 -1.11 -8.81 10.00
N ALA A 37 -0.15 -7.94 9.74
CA ALA A 37 1.27 -8.31 9.66
C ALA A 37 1.77 -8.96 10.96
N ALA A 38 1.41 -8.40 12.10
CA ALA A 38 1.77 -8.95 13.41
C ALA A 38 1.18 -10.36 13.61
N ALA A 39 -0.07 -10.58 13.19
CA ALA A 39 -0.72 -11.90 13.28
C ALA A 39 -0.04 -12.96 12.41
N PHE A 40 0.56 -12.55 11.29
CA PHE A 40 1.33 -13.44 10.40
C PHE A 40 2.84 -13.48 10.71
N GLY A 41 3.28 -12.87 11.79
CA GLY A 41 4.70 -12.88 12.19
C GLY A 41 5.61 -12.06 11.27
N LEU A 42 5.07 -11.09 10.53
CA LEU A 42 5.81 -10.21 9.63
C LEU A 42 6.32 -8.95 10.36
N HIS A 43 7.39 -8.35 9.85
CA HIS A 43 7.81 -7.01 10.22
C HIS A 43 7.23 -6.01 9.21
N LEU A 44 6.28 -5.19 9.65
CA LEU A 44 5.67 -4.19 8.78
C LEU A 44 6.35 -2.83 8.94
N CYS A 45 6.81 -2.26 7.82
CA CYS A 45 7.24 -0.88 7.73
C CYS A 45 6.09 -0.04 7.16
N PRO A 46 5.43 0.82 7.93
CA PRO A 46 4.36 1.67 7.44
C PRO A 46 4.93 2.88 6.69
N VAL A 47 4.43 3.12 5.48
CA VAL A 47 4.70 4.32 4.69
C VAL A 47 3.39 5.09 4.56
N VAL A 48 3.32 6.24 5.20
CA VAL A 48 2.11 7.06 5.21
C VAL A 48 1.89 7.70 3.85
N ALA A 49 0.79 7.36 3.21
CA ALA A 49 0.38 7.89 1.91
C ALA A 49 -0.60 9.04 2.02
N ALA A 50 -1.48 8.97 3.00
CA ALA A 50 -2.44 10.02 3.33
C ALA A 50 -2.78 9.92 4.82
N VAL A 51 -3.19 11.04 5.39
CA VAL A 51 -3.78 11.09 6.72
C VAL A 51 -5.27 11.34 6.58
N THR A 52 -6.11 10.64 7.34
CA THR A 52 -7.56 10.83 7.29
C THR A 52 -8.10 11.29 8.64
N ALA A 53 -9.13 12.12 8.60
CA ALA A 53 -10.05 12.32 9.69
C ALA A 53 -11.24 11.37 9.46
N GLN A 54 -11.18 10.21 10.08
CA GLN A 54 -12.09 9.09 9.83
C GLN A 54 -12.49 8.42 11.14
N ASN A 55 -13.71 7.93 11.18
CA ASN A 55 -14.24 7.10 12.26
C ASN A 55 -15.07 5.94 11.67
N SER A 56 -15.79 5.19 12.52
CA SER A 56 -16.61 4.05 12.09
C SER A 56 -17.82 4.44 11.22
N VAL A 57 -18.19 5.71 11.19
CA VAL A 57 -19.35 6.23 10.45
C VAL A 57 -18.97 6.83 9.11
N GLY A 58 -17.79 7.46 9.01
CA GLY A 58 -17.40 8.11 7.76
C GLY A 58 -16.02 8.75 7.78
N VAL A 59 -15.65 9.29 6.61
CA VAL A 59 -14.43 10.04 6.37
C VAL A 59 -14.81 11.50 6.14
N THR A 60 -14.29 12.41 6.96
CA THR A 60 -14.56 13.86 6.86
C THR A 60 -13.44 14.63 6.17
N ARG A 61 -12.22 14.08 6.17
CA ARG A 61 -11.07 14.69 5.49
C ARG A 61 -10.05 13.64 5.09
N VAL A 62 -9.44 13.84 3.93
CA VAL A 62 -8.27 13.08 3.45
C VAL A 62 -7.21 14.10 3.06
N GLU A 63 -6.02 13.97 3.62
CA GLU A 63 -4.87 14.81 3.31
C GLU A 63 -3.74 13.92 2.75
N PRO A 64 -3.47 13.93 1.44
CA PRO A 64 -2.36 13.19 0.87
C PRO A 64 -1.03 13.74 1.38
N VAL A 65 -0.11 12.85 1.74
CA VAL A 65 1.28 13.22 2.02
C VAL A 65 1.95 13.63 0.72
N SER A 66 2.78 14.67 0.76
CA SER A 66 3.49 15.16 -0.43
C SER A 66 4.36 14.07 -1.06
N PRO A 67 4.55 14.09 -2.39
CA PRO A 67 5.42 13.14 -3.08
C PRO A 67 6.86 13.14 -2.54
N ASP A 68 7.39 14.30 -2.15
CA ASP A 68 8.74 14.43 -1.59
C ASP A 68 8.87 13.74 -0.24
N LEU A 69 7.91 13.94 0.67
CA LEU A 69 7.93 13.27 1.96
C LEU A 69 7.74 11.76 1.80
N ARG A 70 6.92 11.34 0.86
CA ARG A 70 6.78 9.92 0.54
C ARG A 70 8.07 9.34 -0.01
N TYR A 71 8.72 10.03 -0.93
CA TYR A 71 10.03 9.61 -1.42
C TYR A 71 11.04 9.48 -0.29
N ALA A 72 11.07 10.44 0.64
CA ALA A 72 11.98 10.39 1.79
C ALA A 72 11.71 9.18 2.71
N GLN A 73 10.43 8.85 2.99
CA GLN A 73 10.08 7.64 3.75
C GLN A 73 10.61 6.37 3.05
N LEU A 74 10.36 6.25 1.74
CA LEU A 74 10.79 5.09 0.96
C LEU A 74 12.31 5.02 0.83
N ALA A 75 12.99 6.16 0.72
CA ALA A 75 14.46 6.22 0.65
C ALA A 75 15.11 5.76 1.97
N ALA A 76 14.58 6.20 3.09
CA ALA A 76 15.04 5.77 4.42
C ALA A 76 14.91 4.25 4.59
N LEU A 77 13.74 3.70 4.27
CA LEU A 77 13.51 2.25 4.36
C LEU A 77 14.34 1.46 3.35
N GLY A 78 14.48 1.97 2.12
CA GLY A 78 15.25 1.29 1.07
C GLY A 78 16.76 1.24 1.33
N ALA A 79 17.27 2.05 2.24
CA ALA A 79 18.66 2.04 2.65
C ALA A 79 18.99 0.95 3.68
N ASP A 80 18.02 0.59 4.54
CA ASP A 80 18.26 -0.25 5.71
C ASP A 80 17.33 -1.48 5.77
N MET A 81 16.07 -1.33 5.38
CA MET A 81 15.01 -2.32 5.57
C MET A 81 14.31 -2.69 4.24
N PRO A 82 15.04 -3.23 3.23
CA PRO A 82 14.45 -3.57 1.95
C PRO A 82 13.36 -4.63 2.12
N PRO A 83 12.19 -4.49 1.43
CA PRO A 83 11.06 -5.39 1.63
C PRO A 83 11.14 -6.61 0.73
N THR A 84 10.51 -7.71 1.13
CA THR A 84 10.20 -8.87 0.27
C THR A 84 8.85 -8.71 -0.44
N ALA A 85 7.98 -7.89 0.12
CA ALA A 85 6.68 -7.55 -0.47
C ALA A 85 6.28 -6.10 -0.13
N ILE A 86 5.53 -5.49 -1.05
CA ILE A 86 4.85 -4.22 -0.85
C ILE A 86 3.35 -4.43 -0.99
N LYS A 87 2.57 -3.89 -0.05
CA LYS A 87 1.12 -3.72 -0.18
C LYS A 87 0.82 -2.24 -0.33
N THR A 88 -0.03 -1.87 -1.26
CA THR A 88 -0.56 -0.51 -1.36
C THR A 88 -2.03 -0.48 -0.98
N GLY A 89 -2.47 0.60 -0.36
CA GLY A 89 -3.87 0.95 -0.13
C GLY A 89 -4.17 2.33 -0.68
N LEU A 90 -4.86 3.19 0.09
CA LEU A 90 -5.14 4.57 -0.32
C LEU A 90 -3.84 5.36 -0.53
N LEU A 91 -3.53 5.72 -1.78
CA LEU A 91 -2.34 6.48 -2.16
C LEU A 91 -2.58 8.00 -2.26
N GLY A 92 -3.83 8.41 -2.46
CA GLY A 92 -4.28 9.80 -2.35
C GLY A 92 -4.03 10.68 -3.56
N SER A 93 -3.09 10.38 -4.45
CA SER A 93 -2.84 11.16 -5.67
C SER A 93 -2.10 10.38 -6.75
N ALA A 94 -2.21 10.84 -8.02
CA ALA A 94 -1.49 10.26 -9.16
C ALA A 94 0.05 10.35 -8.99
N ASP A 95 0.55 11.48 -8.46
CA ASP A 95 1.99 11.66 -8.20
C ASP A 95 2.51 10.64 -7.18
N ASN A 96 1.71 10.35 -6.17
CA ASN A 96 2.06 9.34 -5.19
C ASN A 96 2.12 7.93 -5.79
N ILE A 97 1.21 7.60 -6.70
CA ILE A 97 1.23 6.34 -7.46
C ILE A 97 2.52 6.26 -8.30
N ALA A 98 2.88 7.34 -8.98
CA ALA A 98 4.11 7.40 -9.77
C ALA A 98 5.38 7.23 -8.92
N VAL A 99 5.43 7.81 -7.73
CA VAL A 99 6.55 7.58 -6.78
C VAL A 99 6.64 6.11 -6.40
N VAL A 100 5.52 5.48 -6.05
CA VAL A 100 5.50 4.06 -5.67
C VAL A 100 5.94 3.17 -6.83
N ALA A 101 5.43 3.41 -8.05
CA ALA A 101 5.80 2.62 -9.22
C ALA A 101 7.32 2.66 -9.50
N ARG A 102 7.93 3.84 -9.45
CA ARG A 102 9.39 3.98 -9.58
C ARG A 102 10.18 3.25 -8.49
N TRP A 103 9.67 3.25 -7.26
CA TRP A 103 10.32 2.50 -6.17
C TRP A 103 10.19 0.99 -6.34
N VAL A 104 9.06 0.50 -6.82
CA VAL A 104 8.87 -0.93 -7.14
C VAL A 104 9.89 -1.36 -8.20
N ASP A 105 10.05 -0.60 -9.30
CA ASP A 105 11.03 -0.89 -10.34
C ASP A 105 12.46 -0.90 -9.79
N ARG A 106 12.81 0.11 -8.98
CA ARG A 106 14.13 0.23 -8.36
C ARG A 106 14.47 -0.96 -7.43
N LEU A 107 13.49 -1.40 -6.66
CA LEU A 107 13.66 -2.55 -5.74
C LEU A 107 13.76 -3.85 -6.52
N ARG A 108 12.92 -4.06 -7.53
CA ARG A 108 12.94 -5.24 -8.40
C ARG A 108 14.23 -5.40 -9.19
N ALA A 109 14.91 -4.30 -9.50
CA ALA A 109 16.23 -4.35 -10.12
C ALA A 109 17.31 -4.95 -9.20
N ARG A 110 17.04 -5.11 -7.90
CA ARG A 110 17.98 -5.61 -6.89
C ARG A 110 17.62 -7.01 -6.39
N ALA A 111 16.34 -7.30 -6.22
CA ALA A 111 15.83 -8.56 -5.68
C ALA A 111 14.36 -8.82 -6.09
N PRO A 112 13.91 -10.07 -6.07
CA PRO A 112 12.50 -10.40 -6.25
C PRO A 112 11.62 -9.65 -5.23
N LEU A 113 10.52 -9.04 -5.72
CA LEU A 113 9.60 -8.26 -4.92
C LEU A 113 8.16 -8.53 -5.35
N ALA A 114 7.32 -8.96 -4.43
CA ALA A 114 5.88 -9.04 -4.64
C ALA A 114 5.23 -7.67 -4.46
N LEU A 115 4.27 -7.33 -5.33
CA LEU A 115 3.44 -6.13 -5.20
C LEU A 115 1.97 -6.51 -5.14
N VAL A 116 1.34 -6.22 -4.01
CA VAL A 116 -0.12 -6.35 -3.82
C VAL A 116 -0.74 -4.96 -3.91
N VAL A 117 -1.61 -4.77 -4.89
CA VAL A 117 -2.30 -3.49 -5.12
C VAL A 117 -3.76 -3.60 -4.67
N ASP A 118 -4.09 -2.93 -3.58
CA ASP A 118 -5.46 -2.64 -3.17
C ASP A 118 -5.81 -1.23 -3.66
N PRO A 119 -6.56 -1.11 -4.77
CA PRO A 119 -6.80 0.18 -5.42
C PRO A 119 -7.95 0.92 -4.75
N VAL A 120 -7.71 1.43 -3.55
CA VAL A 120 -8.70 2.17 -2.76
C VAL A 120 -9.10 3.45 -3.49
N LEU A 121 -10.24 3.42 -4.20
CA LEU A 121 -10.77 4.53 -4.99
C LEU A 121 -11.82 5.36 -4.25
N GLY A 122 -12.22 4.94 -3.07
CA GLY A 122 -13.20 5.62 -2.24
C GLY A 122 -13.41 4.93 -0.90
N ALA A 123 -14.06 5.62 0.04
CA ALA A 123 -14.48 5.01 1.28
C ALA A 123 -15.69 4.09 1.08
N SER A 124 -15.82 3.07 1.92
CA SER A 124 -17.02 2.21 1.96
C SER A 124 -18.31 3.02 2.23
N THR A 125 -18.19 4.16 2.89
CA THR A 125 -19.26 5.12 3.17
C THR A 125 -19.66 5.99 1.96
N GLY A 126 -19.00 5.83 0.78
CA GLY A 126 -19.38 6.47 -0.47
C GLY A 126 -18.52 7.67 -0.90
N ALA A 127 -17.63 8.18 -0.05
CA ALA A 127 -16.74 9.26 -0.44
C ALA A 127 -15.75 8.80 -1.53
N ALA A 128 -15.70 9.51 -2.67
CA ALA A 128 -14.75 9.24 -3.74
C ALA A 128 -13.40 9.88 -3.40
N PHE A 129 -12.31 9.12 -3.54
CA PHE A 129 -10.94 9.59 -3.32
C PHE A 129 -10.12 9.68 -4.61
N ALA A 130 -10.65 9.14 -5.71
CA ALA A 130 -9.96 9.03 -6.97
C ALA A 130 -10.67 9.82 -8.07
N ASP A 131 -9.94 10.71 -8.70
CA ASP A 131 -10.26 11.36 -9.96
C ASP A 131 -9.72 10.56 -11.16
N ASP A 132 -9.93 11.06 -12.38
CA ASP A 132 -9.48 10.39 -13.61
C ASP A 132 -7.94 10.30 -13.70
N ALA A 133 -7.21 11.24 -13.13
CA ALA A 133 -5.75 11.20 -13.09
C ALA A 133 -5.25 10.05 -12.22
N VAL A 134 -5.87 9.84 -11.06
CA VAL A 134 -5.58 8.70 -10.18
C VAL A 134 -5.91 7.38 -10.86
N LEU A 135 -7.07 7.28 -11.54
CA LEU A 135 -7.46 6.07 -12.27
C LEU A 135 -6.48 5.72 -13.38
N ARG A 136 -6.05 6.72 -14.18
CA ARG A 136 -5.02 6.53 -15.20
C ARG A 136 -3.71 6.07 -14.58
N ALA A 137 -3.25 6.73 -13.53
CA ALA A 137 -2.00 6.36 -12.87
C ALA A 137 -2.02 4.92 -12.33
N TYR A 138 -3.14 4.45 -11.76
CA TYR A 138 -3.27 3.04 -11.40
C TYR A 138 -3.11 2.14 -12.61
N ARG A 139 -3.85 2.38 -13.70
CA ARG A 139 -3.85 1.53 -14.90
C ARG A 139 -2.51 1.49 -15.61
N GLU A 140 -1.90 2.66 -15.81
CA GLU A 140 -0.69 2.78 -16.62
C GLU A 140 0.58 2.48 -15.82
N LEU A 141 0.60 2.81 -14.52
CA LEU A 141 1.83 2.76 -13.74
C LEU A 141 1.87 1.62 -12.73
N LEU A 142 0.77 1.34 -12.03
CA LEU A 142 0.84 0.43 -10.87
C LEU A 142 0.31 -0.96 -11.17
N LEU A 143 -0.84 -1.08 -11.82
CA LEU A 143 -1.44 -2.38 -12.15
C LEU A 143 -0.56 -3.27 -13.03
N PRO A 144 0.16 -2.75 -14.05
CA PRO A 144 1.08 -3.58 -14.84
C PRO A 144 2.24 -4.18 -14.01
N ARG A 145 2.51 -3.61 -12.84
CA ARG A 145 3.55 -4.06 -11.91
C ARG A 145 3.02 -4.99 -10.81
N ALA A 146 1.70 -5.12 -10.70
CA ALA A 146 1.10 -5.88 -9.62
C ALA A 146 1.35 -7.38 -9.76
N THR A 147 1.69 -8.03 -8.65
CA THR A 147 1.68 -9.48 -8.50
C THR A 147 0.27 -9.96 -8.22
N LEU A 148 -0.48 -9.15 -7.45
CA LEU A 148 -1.88 -9.39 -7.10
C LEU A 148 -2.60 -8.05 -7.02
N VAL A 149 -3.84 -8.01 -7.48
CA VAL A 149 -4.75 -6.86 -7.36
C VAL A 149 -6.00 -7.31 -6.60
N THR A 150 -6.43 -6.53 -5.61
CA THR A 150 -7.56 -6.88 -4.73
C THR A 150 -8.69 -5.85 -4.76
N PRO A 151 -9.23 -5.48 -5.93
CA PRO A 151 -10.32 -4.52 -6.04
C PRO A 151 -11.62 -5.13 -5.54
N ASN A 152 -12.46 -4.34 -4.88
CA ASN A 152 -13.86 -4.69 -4.76
C ASN A 152 -14.60 -4.52 -6.11
N ALA A 153 -15.84 -5.00 -6.21
CA ALA A 153 -16.60 -4.97 -7.48
C ALA A 153 -16.79 -3.54 -8.04
N ARG A 154 -16.92 -2.52 -7.19
CA ARG A 154 -17.07 -1.12 -7.60
C ARG A 154 -15.75 -0.56 -8.13
N GLU A 155 -14.67 -0.85 -7.47
CA GLU A 155 -13.32 -0.46 -7.89
C GLU A 155 -12.92 -1.14 -9.20
N ALA A 156 -13.19 -2.45 -9.33
CA ALA A 156 -12.92 -3.19 -10.55
C ALA A 156 -13.65 -2.57 -11.76
N ARG A 157 -14.94 -2.24 -11.62
CA ARG A 157 -15.70 -1.56 -12.70
C ARG A 157 -15.04 -0.22 -13.06
N ARG A 158 -14.75 0.64 -12.09
CA ARG A 158 -14.11 1.94 -12.34
C ARG A 158 -12.73 1.83 -13.00
N LEU A 159 -12.00 0.76 -12.76
CA LEU A 159 -10.71 0.51 -13.40
C LEU A 159 -10.84 0.02 -14.86
N VAL A 160 -11.98 -0.55 -15.25
CA VAL A 160 -12.23 -1.10 -16.59
C VAL A 160 -13.02 -0.13 -17.47
N ASP A 161 -14.05 0.57 -16.94
CA ASP A 161 -15.03 1.37 -17.70
C ASP A 161 -14.46 2.54 -18.50
N VAL A 162 -13.23 2.98 -18.27
CA VAL A 162 -12.59 4.03 -19.09
C VAL A 162 -11.98 3.47 -20.40
N CYS A 163 -11.88 2.14 -20.54
CA CYS A 163 -11.53 1.54 -21.83
C CYS A 163 -12.72 1.50 -22.83
N ALA A 164 -13.93 1.75 -22.37
CA ALA A 164 -15.16 1.67 -23.20
C ALA A 164 -15.58 3.01 -23.83
N SER A 165 -14.89 4.10 -23.55
CA SER A 165 -15.26 5.46 -24.03
C SER A 165 -14.32 6.02 -25.09
N GLU A 166 -13.41 5.23 -25.66
CA GLU A 166 -12.50 5.65 -26.75
C GLU A 166 -12.81 4.99 -28.11
N ASP A 167 -14.03 4.40 -28.29
CA ASP A 167 -14.53 3.93 -29.58
C ASP A 167 -15.67 4.80 -30.13
#